data_fdad66cbfa88afd72069d2c617862af9
#
_entry.id   fdad66cbfa88afd72069d2c617862af9
#
_cell.length_a   1.000
_cell.length_b   1.000
_cell.length_c   1.000
_cell.angle_alpha   90.00
_cell.angle_beta   90.00
_cell.angle_gamma   90.00
#
_symmetry.space_group_name_H-M   'P 1'
#
loop_
_entity.id
_entity.type
_entity.pdbx_description
1 polymer ?
#
loop_
_entity_poly.entity_id
_entity_poly.type
_entity_poly.pdbx_seq_one_letter_code
_entity_poly.pdbx_strand_id
1 'polypeptide(L)'
;MGLIKGPAGEIKEGSTILYNGDNILNYSKKQWQAYKGGECAIIFQDALASLNPTMRVGKQIMENLMAHKNMDKKSAQKEAVEMLRMVGIPEPEKRVKQYPHEFSGGMRQRVMIAIAFACDPKLLICDEPTTALDVTIQGQILDIIKDLQKKHNTSVIIITHDLGVVANLAQDIAVMYSGVIVEKGKCADIFYRPRHPYTWALIESVPRLDLENKQELASIPGTPPDLLNPPKGCPFSTRCRYCMEICKEEMPERTDFGDGHMASCWLHHEMAPKVEMPERKGGKR
;
A
#
# COMPACT_ATOMS: atom_id res chain seq x y z
N MET A 1 -6.37 -7.59 8.73
CA MET A 1 -5.42 -7.92 9.83
C MET A 1 -6.03 -7.83 11.24
N GLY A 2 -7.27 -7.36 11.41
CA GLY A 2 -7.94 -7.24 12.72
C GLY A 2 -7.20 -6.30 13.68
N LEU A 3 -6.67 -5.20 13.16
CA LEU A 3 -5.95 -4.18 13.92
C LEU A 3 -6.87 -3.08 14.44
N ILE A 4 -8.07 -2.95 13.84
CA ILE A 4 -9.08 -1.97 14.29
C ILE A 4 -9.72 -2.51 15.56
N LYS A 5 -9.56 -1.78 16.65
CA LYS A 5 -10.13 -2.12 17.97
C LYS A 5 -10.64 -0.85 18.65
N GLY A 6 -11.80 -0.97 19.34
CA GLY A 6 -12.29 0.10 20.18
C GLY A 6 -11.32 0.49 21.30
N PRO A 7 -11.36 1.75 21.80
CA PRO A 7 -12.28 2.82 21.38
C PRO A 7 -11.82 3.61 20.15
N ALA A 8 -10.59 3.39 19.65
CA ALA A 8 -9.99 4.20 18.57
C ALA A 8 -10.55 3.90 17.17
N GLY A 9 -11.23 2.77 16.98
CA GLY A 9 -11.83 2.41 15.69
C GLY A 9 -12.97 1.40 15.84
N GLU A 10 -13.92 1.47 14.92
CA GLU A 10 -15.08 0.61 14.87
C GLU A 10 -15.29 0.07 13.45
N ILE A 11 -15.59 -1.22 13.36
CA ILE A 11 -16.06 -1.83 12.11
C ILE A 11 -17.58 -1.81 12.17
N LYS A 12 -18.22 -1.03 11.28
CA LYS A 12 -19.66 -0.87 11.27
C LYS A 12 -20.36 -2.17 10.85
N GLU A 13 -21.56 -2.36 11.37
CA GLU A 13 -22.46 -3.45 10.99
C GLU A 13 -22.71 -3.45 9.47
N GLY A 14 -22.78 -4.62 8.86
CA GLY A 14 -22.87 -4.78 7.39
C GLY A 14 -21.56 -4.70 6.65
N SER A 15 -20.43 -4.36 7.32
CA SER A 15 -19.10 -4.41 6.69
C SER A 15 -18.70 -5.84 6.31
N THR A 16 -18.11 -6.00 5.15
CA THR A 16 -17.56 -7.29 4.68
C THR A 16 -16.15 -7.14 4.19
N ILE A 17 -15.29 -8.09 4.56
CA ILE A 17 -13.92 -8.22 4.04
C ILE A 17 -13.75 -9.68 3.64
N LEU A 18 -13.68 -9.92 2.33
CA LEU A 18 -13.58 -11.27 1.79
C LEU A 18 -12.13 -11.67 1.52
N TYR A 19 -11.76 -12.85 1.98
CA TYR A 19 -10.50 -13.51 1.65
C TYR A 19 -10.82 -14.93 1.19
N ASN A 20 -10.48 -15.27 -0.05
CA ASN A 20 -10.83 -16.55 -0.69
C ASN A 20 -12.33 -16.91 -0.58
N GLY A 21 -13.22 -15.93 -0.62
CA GLY A 21 -14.67 -16.10 -0.50
C GLY A 21 -15.21 -16.04 0.94
N ASP A 22 -14.37 -16.19 1.95
CA ASP A 22 -14.76 -16.14 3.36
C ASP A 22 -14.73 -14.70 3.91
N ASN A 23 -15.75 -14.31 4.66
CA ASN A 23 -15.72 -13.05 5.39
C ASN A 23 -14.84 -13.17 6.65
N ILE A 24 -13.63 -12.60 6.58
CA ILE A 24 -12.64 -12.68 7.66
C ILE A 24 -13.11 -12.01 8.96
N LEU A 25 -14.11 -11.13 8.91
CA LEU A 25 -14.67 -10.51 10.12
C LEU A 25 -15.34 -11.54 11.03
N ASN A 26 -15.78 -12.67 10.47
CA ASN A 26 -16.43 -13.77 11.19
C ASN A 26 -15.41 -14.83 11.70
N TYR A 27 -14.12 -14.61 11.50
CA TYR A 27 -13.11 -15.57 11.92
C TYR A 27 -13.03 -15.75 13.43
N SER A 28 -13.03 -17.00 13.88
CA SER A 28 -12.71 -17.38 15.25
C SER A 28 -11.26 -17.03 15.61
N LYS A 29 -10.95 -16.98 16.90
CA LYS A 29 -9.58 -16.73 17.37
C LYS A 29 -8.54 -17.67 16.73
N LYS A 30 -8.88 -18.95 16.56
CA LYS A 30 -8.00 -19.96 15.94
C LYS A 30 -7.78 -19.67 14.45
N GLN A 31 -8.83 -19.28 13.70
CA GLN A 31 -8.72 -18.89 12.29
C GLN A 31 -7.90 -17.62 12.13
N TRP A 32 -8.08 -16.62 13.00
CA TRP A 32 -7.24 -15.43 13.02
C TRP A 32 -5.76 -15.72 13.27
N GLN A 33 -5.44 -16.68 14.16
CA GLN A 33 -4.06 -17.09 14.39
C GLN A 33 -3.44 -17.75 13.17
N ALA A 34 -4.18 -18.63 12.47
CA ALA A 34 -3.72 -19.26 11.25
C ALA A 34 -3.55 -18.24 10.11
N TYR A 35 -4.50 -17.29 9.99
CA TYR A 35 -4.48 -16.26 8.96
C TYR A 35 -3.30 -15.30 9.10
N LYS A 36 -3.08 -14.76 10.32
CA LYS A 36 -2.00 -13.82 10.60
C LYS A 36 -0.65 -14.52 10.64
N GLY A 37 0.26 -14.13 9.77
CA GLY A 37 1.61 -14.68 9.68
C GLY A 37 1.71 -15.95 8.82
N GLY A 38 0.63 -16.75 8.72
CA GLY A 38 0.57 -17.90 7.83
C GLY A 38 0.09 -17.54 6.42
N GLU A 39 -1.15 -17.05 6.32
CA GLU A 39 -1.77 -16.71 5.04
C GLU A 39 -1.53 -15.24 4.64
N CYS A 40 -1.58 -14.32 5.61
CA CYS A 40 -1.45 -12.89 5.39
C CYS A 40 -0.39 -12.29 6.31
N ALA A 41 0.55 -11.55 5.72
CA ALA A 41 1.57 -10.80 6.43
C ALA A 41 1.45 -9.29 6.17
N ILE A 42 2.03 -8.48 7.05
CA ILE A 42 2.06 -7.02 6.90
C ILE A 42 3.47 -6.49 7.18
N ILE A 43 3.88 -5.54 6.36
CA ILE A 43 5.05 -4.69 6.59
C ILE A 43 4.53 -3.31 6.94
N PHE A 44 4.83 -2.84 8.16
CA PHE A 44 4.42 -1.52 8.64
C PHE A 44 5.37 -0.43 8.20
N GLN A 45 4.89 0.80 8.21
CA GLN A 45 5.63 2.01 7.84
C GLN A 45 6.91 2.21 8.67
N ASP A 46 6.87 1.96 9.98
CA ASP A 46 8.01 2.14 10.88
C ASP A 46 8.64 0.80 11.28
N ALA A 47 9.80 0.51 10.68
CA ALA A 47 10.57 -0.68 10.98
C ALA A 47 11.13 -0.69 12.42
N LEU A 48 11.38 0.48 13.00
CA LEU A 48 11.92 0.57 14.36
C LEU A 48 10.84 0.22 15.40
N ALA A 49 9.63 0.76 15.20
CA ALA A 49 8.51 0.47 16.10
C ALA A 49 7.98 -0.98 15.95
N SER A 50 8.21 -1.61 14.80
CA SER A 50 7.69 -2.95 14.50
C SER A 50 8.59 -4.09 14.99
N LEU A 51 9.89 -3.85 15.12
CA LEU A 51 10.82 -4.83 15.65
C LEU A 51 10.93 -4.71 17.19
N ASN A 52 10.89 -5.83 17.89
CA ASN A 52 11.10 -5.83 19.34
C ASN A 52 12.58 -5.49 19.65
N PRO A 53 12.86 -4.33 20.28
CA PRO A 53 14.24 -3.88 20.50
C PRO A 53 15.01 -4.74 21.51
N THR A 54 14.31 -5.48 22.37
CA THR A 54 14.91 -6.32 23.41
C THR A 54 15.11 -7.76 22.97
N MET A 55 14.73 -8.09 21.74
CA MET A 55 14.83 -9.44 21.17
C MET A 55 15.78 -9.47 19.99
N ARG A 56 16.62 -10.49 19.91
CA ARG A 56 17.53 -10.70 18.77
C ARG A 56 16.73 -10.92 17.49
N VAL A 57 17.24 -10.38 16.39
CA VAL A 57 16.59 -10.44 15.07
C VAL A 57 16.24 -11.88 14.67
N GLY A 58 17.20 -12.81 14.79
CA GLY A 58 16.94 -14.20 14.45
C GLY A 58 15.83 -14.84 15.28
N LYS A 59 15.71 -14.47 16.55
CA LYS A 59 14.63 -15.00 17.41
C LYS A 59 13.25 -14.53 16.93
N GLN A 60 13.13 -13.28 16.45
CA GLN A 60 11.87 -12.75 15.92
C GLN A 60 11.44 -13.48 14.64
N ILE A 61 12.40 -13.83 13.75
CA ILE A 61 12.11 -14.65 12.57
C ILE A 61 11.70 -16.06 12.98
N MET A 62 12.45 -16.68 13.89
CA MET A 62 12.19 -18.05 14.36
C MET A 62 10.82 -18.20 15.01
N GLU A 63 10.31 -17.19 15.74
CA GLU A 63 8.97 -17.25 16.35
C GLU A 63 7.89 -17.50 15.32
N ASN A 64 7.91 -16.82 14.15
CA ASN A 64 6.96 -17.07 13.08
C ASN A 64 7.12 -18.47 12.48
N LEU A 65 8.35 -18.91 12.22
CA LEU A 65 8.62 -20.25 11.68
C LEU A 65 8.13 -21.36 12.58
N MET A 66 8.39 -21.25 13.89
CA MET A 66 7.93 -22.23 14.87
C MET A 66 6.42 -22.22 15.06
N ALA A 67 5.79 -21.03 15.05
CA ALA A 67 4.36 -20.88 15.26
C ALA A 67 3.52 -21.34 14.06
N HIS A 68 3.97 -21.13 12.82
CA HIS A 68 3.18 -21.34 11.60
C HIS A 68 3.67 -22.49 10.73
N LYS A 69 4.97 -22.82 10.75
CA LYS A 69 5.55 -23.95 10.00
C LYS A 69 5.87 -25.17 10.88
N ASN A 70 5.54 -25.13 12.17
CA ASN A 70 5.84 -26.21 13.13
C ASN A 70 7.31 -26.68 13.11
N MET A 71 8.24 -25.75 12.81
CA MET A 71 9.67 -26.06 12.77
C MET A 71 10.23 -26.22 14.18
N ASP A 72 11.14 -27.16 14.35
CA ASP A 72 11.95 -27.26 15.57
C ASP A 72 12.95 -26.10 15.66
N LYS A 73 13.44 -25.80 16.84
CA LYS A 73 14.32 -24.65 17.11
C LYS A 73 15.59 -24.63 16.25
N LYS A 74 16.17 -25.82 15.99
CA LYS A 74 17.43 -25.94 15.22
C LYS A 74 17.20 -25.66 13.74
N SER A 75 16.11 -26.17 13.17
CA SER A 75 15.70 -25.91 11.78
C SER A 75 15.27 -24.47 11.60
N ALA A 76 14.48 -23.90 12.52
CA ALA A 76 14.07 -22.50 12.48
C ALA A 76 15.28 -21.54 12.56
N GLN A 77 16.35 -21.90 13.32
CA GLN A 77 17.56 -21.08 13.37
C GLN A 77 18.31 -21.07 12.03
N LYS A 78 18.40 -22.21 11.35
CA LYS A 78 19.02 -22.28 10.02
C LYS A 78 18.22 -21.47 9.01
N GLU A 79 16.90 -21.65 9.03
CA GLU A 79 15.99 -20.93 8.13
C GLU A 79 16.03 -19.42 8.36
N ALA A 80 16.12 -18.97 9.62
CA ALA A 80 16.26 -17.54 9.92
C ALA A 80 17.52 -16.91 9.30
N VAL A 81 18.63 -17.66 9.23
CA VAL A 81 19.85 -17.21 8.53
C VAL A 81 19.60 -17.12 7.03
N GLU A 82 18.92 -18.13 6.44
CA GLU A 82 18.59 -18.10 4.99
C GLU A 82 17.64 -16.94 4.66
N MET A 83 16.66 -16.66 5.51
CA MET A 83 15.78 -15.51 5.35
C MET A 83 16.56 -14.18 5.32
N LEU A 84 17.52 -13.99 6.23
CA LEU A 84 18.37 -12.81 6.24
C LEU A 84 19.27 -12.72 4.99
N ARG A 85 19.76 -13.86 4.50
CA ARG A 85 20.54 -13.92 3.26
C ARG A 85 19.69 -13.55 2.06
N MET A 86 18.46 -14.04 1.99
CA MET A 86 17.49 -13.79 0.92
C MET A 86 17.17 -12.30 0.75
N VAL A 87 17.07 -11.55 1.86
CA VAL A 87 16.84 -10.11 1.83
C VAL A 87 18.14 -9.28 1.72
N GLY A 88 19.26 -9.93 1.49
CA GLY A 88 20.55 -9.26 1.27
C GLY A 88 21.18 -8.64 2.52
N ILE A 89 20.99 -9.23 3.70
CA ILE A 89 21.73 -8.86 4.91
C ILE A 89 23.13 -9.47 4.83
N PRO A 90 24.20 -8.65 4.92
CA PRO A 90 25.57 -9.17 4.91
C PRO A 90 25.88 -9.94 6.19
N GLU A 91 26.74 -10.97 6.13
CA GLU A 91 27.15 -11.82 7.26
C GLU A 91 25.96 -12.35 8.10
N PRO A 92 24.94 -12.98 7.49
CA PRO A 92 23.67 -13.31 8.16
C PRO A 92 23.88 -14.23 9.37
N GLU A 93 24.92 -15.07 9.39
CA GLU A 93 25.28 -15.97 10.50
C GLU A 93 25.67 -15.20 11.77
N LYS A 94 26.27 -14.03 11.62
CA LYS A 94 26.58 -13.12 12.73
C LYS A 94 25.39 -12.25 13.08
N ARG A 95 24.77 -11.66 12.06
CA ARG A 95 23.66 -10.71 12.21
C ARG A 95 22.42 -11.31 12.86
N VAL A 96 22.12 -12.57 12.61
CA VAL A 96 21.01 -13.30 13.24
C VAL A 96 21.03 -13.26 14.78
N LYS A 97 22.20 -13.06 15.39
CA LYS A 97 22.39 -12.97 16.84
C LYS A 97 22.32 -11.56 17.40
N GLN A 98 22.25 -10.55 16.54
CA GLN A 98 22.23 -9.14 16.91
C GLN A 98 20.83 -8.63 17.23
N TYR A 99 20.77 -7.45 17.85
CA TYR A 99 19.54 -6.74 18.19
C TYR A 99 19.21 -5.68 17.12
N PRO A 100 17.94 -5.26 17.00
CA PRO A 100 17.52 -4.28 15.99
C PRO A 100 18.30 -2.96 16.02
N HIS A 101 18.74 -2.49 17.17
CA HIS A 101 19.48 -1.23 17.30
C HIS A 101 20.89 -1.29 16.66
N GLU A 102 21.42 -2.49 16.41
CA GLU A 102 22.71 -2.69 15.74
C GLU A 102 22.61 -2.66 14.20
N PHE A 103 21.39 -2.44 13.65
CA PHE A 103 21.10 -2.41 12.23
C PHE A 103 20.79 -0.98 11.77
N SER A 104 21.21 -0.63 10.53
CA SER A 104 20.76 0.60 9.88
C SER A 104 19.25 0.57 9.56
N GLY A 105 18.65 1.71 9.22
CA GLY A 105 17.23 1.79 8.85
C GLY A 105 16.86 0.83 7.73
N GLY A 106 17.62 0.85 6.62
CA GLY A 106 17.39 -0.07 5.50
C GLY A 106 17.60 -1.54 5.85
N MET A 107 18.55 -1.86 6.75
CA MET A 107 18.72 -3.22 7.24
C MET A 107 17.54 -3.68 8.11
N ARG A 108 16.99 -2.82 8.95
CA ARG A 108 15.79 -3.13 9.74
C ARG A 108 14.59 -3.38 8.84
N GLN A 109 14.44 -2.61 7.78
CA GLN A 109 13.39 -2.82 6.79
C GLN A 109 13.53 -4.18 6.11
N ARG A 110 14.75 -4.58 5.71
CA ARG A 110 15.03 -5.91 5.16
C ARG A 110 14.70 -7.03 6.15
N VAL A 111 14.99 -6.83 7.44
CA VAL A 111 14.62 -7.78 8.50
C VAL A 111 13.09 -7.92 8.61
N MET A 112 12.33 -6.82 8.55
CA MET A 112 10.86 -6.88 8.54
C MET A 112 10.34 -7.66 7.34
N ILE A 113 10.92 -7.46 6.17
CA ILE A 113 10.58 -8.23 4.96
C ILE A 113 10.88 -9.71 5.18
N ALA A 114 12.04 -10.05 5.76
CA ALA A 114 12.38 -11.44 6.08
C ALA A 114 11.36 -12.08 7.04
N ILE A 115 10.92 -11.35 8.08
CA ILE A 115 9.89 -11.80 9.02
C ILE A 115 8.55 -12.00 8.30
N ALA A 116 8.15 -11.07 7.44
CA ALA A 116 6.88 -11.12 6.71
C ALA A 116 6.83 -12.32 5.74
N PHE A 117 7.93 -12.62 5.06
CA PHE A 117 8.02 -13.74 4.11
C PHE A 117 8.39 -15.08 4.75
N ALA A 118 8.74 -15.13 6.03
CA ALA A 118 9.22 -16.35 6.70
C ALA A 118 8.24 -17.54 6.58
N CYS A 119 6.94 -17.27 6.47
CA CYS A 119 5.90 -18.30 6.37
C CYS A 119 5.27 -18.41 4.97
N ASP A 120 5.89 -17.87 3.92
CA ASP A 120 5.40 -17.91 2.54
C ASP A 120 3.94 -17.42 2.40
N PRO A 121 3.62 -16.18 2.83
CA PRO A 121 2.25 -15.71 2.86
C PRO A 121 1.65 -15.64 1.47
N LYS A 122 0.33 -15.90 1.36
CA LYS A 122 -0.42 -15.74 0.12
C LYS A 122 -0.73 -14.28 -0.19
N LEU A 123 -0.84 -13.46 0.87
CA LEU A 123 -1.08 -12.03 0.79
C LEU A 123 -0.07 -11.26 1.63
N LEU A 124 0.61 -10.29 1.04
CA LEU A 124 1.45 -9.33 1.73
C LEU A 124 0.84 -7.94 1.63
N ILE A 125 0.67 -7.27 2.75
CA ILE A 125 0.27 -5.86 2.81
C ILE A 125 1.52 -5.05 3.18
N CYS A 126 1.87 -4.06 2.35
CA CYS A 126 2.98 -3.15 2.59
C CYS A 126 2.41 -1.76 2.82
N ASP A 127 2.49 -1.27 4.05
CA ASP A 127 2.02 0.06 4.44
C ASP A 127 3.20 1.02 4.45
N GLU A 128 3.33 1.82 3.39
CA GLU A 128 4.44 2.75 3.15
C GLU A 128 5.84 2.12 3.38
N PRO A 129 6.19 1.02 2.72
CA PRO A 129 7.35 0.20 3.08
C PRO A 129 8.70 0.88 2.85
N THR A 130 8.73 2.05 2.21
CA THR A 130 9.94 2.79 1.85
C THR A 130 10.01 4.18 2.44
N THR A 131 9.02 4.59 3.24
CA THR A 131 9.01 5.89 3.90
C THR A 131 10.22 6.06 4.82
N ALA A 132 10.81 7.25 4.83
CA ALA A 132 12.02 7.60 5.58
C ALA A 132 13.32 6.85 5.16
N LEU A 133 13.34 6.24 3.98
CA LEU A 133 14.55 5.68 3.38
C LEU A 133 15.06 6.59 2.26
N ASP A 134 16.38 6.58 2.04
CA ASP A 134 16.96 7.25 0.87
C ASP A 134 16.55 6.53 -0.44
N VAL A 135 16.57 7.26 -1.56
CA VAL A 135 16.07 6.79 -2.86
C VAL A 135 16.74 5.50 -3.32
N THR A 136 18.04 5.35 -3.03
CA THR A 136 18.80 4.15 -3.42
C THR A 136 18.34 2.91 -2.65
N ILE A 137 18.18 3.05 -1.33
CA ILE A 137 17.68 1.97 -0.46
C ILE A 137 16.21 1.66 -0.79
N GLN A 138 15.39 2.68 -1.08
CA GLN A 138 14.01 2.51 -1.51
C GLN A 138 13.93 1.59 -2.74
N GLY A 139 14.69 1.86 -3.80
CA GLY A 139 14.74 0.99 -4.99
C GLY A 139 15.09 -0.46 -4.64
N GLN A 140 16.14 -0.66 -3.82
CA GLN A 140 16.54 -2.00 -3.40
C GLN A 140 15.48 -2.76 -2.59
N ILE A 141 14.73 -2.07 -1.73
CA ILE A 141 13.63 -2.65 -0.96
C ILE A 141 12.49 -3.11 -1.88
N LEU A 142 12.14 -2.29 -2.87
CA LEU A 142 11.10 -2.62 -3.84
C LEU A 142 11.49 -3.81 -4.72
N ASP A 143 12.76 -3.89 -5.14
CA ASP A 143 13.28 -5.04 -5.90
C ASP A 143 13.21 -6.33 -5.08
N ILE A 144 13.58 -6.28 -3.80
CA ILE A 144 13.47 -7.44 -2.89
C ILE A 144 12.00 -7.90 -2.80
N ILE A 145 11.05 -6.98 -2.59
CA ILE A 145 9.62 -7.32 -2.51
C ILE A 145 9.16 -7.98 -3.82
N LYS A 146 9.56 -7.42 -4.97
CA LYS A 146 9.20 -7.92 -6.30
C LYS A 146 9.76 -9.33 -6.57
N ASP A 147 11.00 -9.56 -6.19
CA ASP A 147 11.66 -10.86 -6.37
C ASP A 147 11.01 -11.93 -5.47
N LEU A 148 10.74 -11.58 -4.21
CA LEU A 148 10.06 -12.47 -3.28
C LEU A 148 8.60 -12.73 -3.68
N GLN A 149 7.88 -11.70 -4.18
CA GLN A 149 6.54 -11.85 -4.74
C GLN A 149 6.52 -12.93 -5.83
N LYS A 150 7.44 -12.84 -6.80
CA LYS A 150 7.53 -13.80 -7.90
C LYS A 150 7.91 -15.20 -7.40
N LYS A 151 8.92 -15.27 -6.53
CA LYS A 151 9.44 -16.54 -6.02
C LYS A 151 8.40 -17.33 -5.21
N HIS A 152 7.60 -16.64 -4.39
CA HIS A 152 6.62 -17.25 -3.49
C HIS A 152 5.19 -17.21 -4.02
N ASN A 153 4.97 -16.63 -5.21
CA ASN A 153 3.64 -16.42 -5.82
C ASN A 153 2.66 -15.72 -4.84
N THR A 154 3.17 -14.67 -4.18
CA THR A 154 2.44 -13.90 -3.17
C THR A 154 1.68 -12.75 -3.85
N SER A 155 0.42 -12.54 -3.51
CA SER A 155 -0.31 -11.32 -3.87
C SER A 155 0.17 -10.17 -2.98
N VAL A 156 0.44 -9.00 -3.55
CA VAL A 156 0.96 -7.84 -2.81
C VAL A 156 0.01 -6.66 -2.93
N ILE A 157 -0.37 -6.07 -1.79
CA ILE A 157 -1.06 -4.79 -1.70
C ILE A 157 -0.05 -3.78 -1.16
N ILE A 158 0.25 -2.75 -1.95
CA ILE A 158 1.13 -1.66 -1.54
C ILE A 158 0.29 -0.41 -1.30
N ILE A 159 0.39 0.15 -0.12
CA ILE A 159 -0.17 1.44 0.26
C ILE A 159 0.98 2.44 0.21
N THR A 160 0.87 3.46 -0.62
CA THR A 160 1.91 4.48 -0.79
C THR A 160 1.34 5.76 -1.38
N HIS A 161 1.98 6.87 -1.10
CA HIS A 161 1.73 8.16 -1.75
C HIS A 161 2.73 8.45 -2.89
N ASP A 162 3.70 7.57 -3.12
CA ASP A 162 4.71 7.71 -4.17
C ASP A 162 4.24 7.07 -5.48
N LEU A 163 3.87 7.90 -6.45
CA LEU A 163 3.44 7.46 -7.77
C LEU A 163 4.54 6.76 -8.57
N GLY A 164 5.81 7.03 -8.29
CA GLY A 164 6.94 6.32 -8.91
C GLY A 164 7.00 4.86 -8.47
N VAL A 165 6.76 4.60 -7.17
CA VAL A 165 6.64 3.24 -6.63
C VAL A 165 5.48 2.50 -7.29
N VAL A 166 4.31 3.16 -7.38
CA VAL A 166 3.11 2.58 -7.98
C VAL A 166 3.34 2.22 -9.46
N ALA A 167 3.93 3.13 -10.23
CA ALA A 167 4.19 2.92 -11.66
C ALA A 167 5.11 1.72 -11.95
N ASN A 168 6.04 1.43 -11.01
CA ASN A 168 7.01 0.34 -11.18
C ASN A 168 6.50 -1.04 -10.74
N LEU A 169 5.56 -1.10 -9.81
CA LEU A 169 5.16 -2.35 -9.16
C LEU A 169 3.71 -2.74 -9.39
N ALA A 170 2.80 -1.77 -9.46
CA ALA A 170 1.38 -2.05 -9.46
C ALA A 170 0.88 -2.49 -10.85
N GLN A 171 0.07 -3.54 -10.87
CA GLN A 171 -0.71 -3.95 -12.05
C GLN A 171 -2.07 -3.25 -12.05
N ASP A 172 -2.71 -3.20 -10.88
CA ASP A 172 -3.98 -2.53 -10.62
C ASP A 172 -3.78 -1.45 -9.57
N ILE A 173 -4.46 -0.32 -9.74
CA ILE A 173 -4.37 0.83 -8.85
C ILE A 173 -5.77 1.18 -8.34
N ALA A 174 -5.87 1.46 -7.06
CA ALA A 174 -7.04 2.08 -6.45
C ALA A 174 -6.63 3.43 -5.85
N VAL A 175 -7.14 4.52 -6.42
CA VAL A 175 -6.92 5.88 -5.92
C VAL A 175 -7.92 6.16 -4.81
N MET A 176 -7.43 6.44 -3.62
CA MET A 176 -8.24 6.70 -2.44
C MET A 176 -8.14 8.17 -2.02
N TYR A 177 -9.26 8.78 -1.68
CA TYR A 177 -9.33 10.10 -1.10
C TYR A 177 -10.31 10.12 0.08
N SER A 178 -9.87 10.58 1.23
CA SER A 178 -10.69 10.66 2.46
C SER A 178 -11.46 9.38 2.78
N GLY A 179 -10.78 8.22 2.69
CA GLY A 179 -11.35 6.91 3.00
C GLY A 179 -12.21 6.28 1.90
N VAL A 180 -12.41 6.95 0.76
CA VAL A 180 -13.23 6.47 -0.36
C VAL A 180 -12.34 6.19 -1.58
N ILE A 181 -12.56 5.05 -2.25
CA ILE A 181 -11.94 4.78 -3.55
C ILE A 181 -12.70 5.59 -4.60
N VAL A 182 -12.02 6.62 -5.13
CA VAL A 182 -12.59 7.55 -6.12
C VAL A 182 -12.35 7.09 -7.56
N GLU A 183 -11.28 6.31 -7.79
CA GLU A 183 -10.97 5.72 -9.08
C GLU A 183 -10.20 4.41 -8.90
N LYS A 184 -10.44 3.42 -9.78
CA LYS A 184 -9.75 2.14 -9.81
C LYS A 184 -9.59 1.68 -11.24
N GLY A 185 -8.42 1.13 -11.59
CA GLY A 185 -8.16 0.59 -12.93
C GLY A 185 -6.79 -0.04 -13.05
N LYS A 186 -6.44 -0.46 -14.26
CA LYS A 186 -5.07 -0.89 -14.57
C LYS A 186 -4.09 0.29 -14.45
N CYS A 187 -2.83 -0.01 -14.15
CA CYS A 187 -1.79 1.02 -14.04
C CYS A 187 -1.79 1.95 -15.26
N ALA A 188 -1.86 1.42 -16.47
CA ALA A 188 -1.90 2.21 -17.70
C ALA A 188 -3.14 3.13 -17.79
N ASP A 189 -4.31 2.67 -17.32
CA ASP A 189 -5.53 3.47 -17.36
C ASP A 189 -5.44 4.66 -16.41
N ILE A 190 -4.98 4.40 -15.19
CA ILE A 190 -4.83 5.45 -14.17
C ILE A 190 -3.80 6.50 -14.59
N PHE A 191 -2.67 6.11 -15.20
CA PHE A 191 -1.63 7.06 -15.59
C PHE A 191 -1.91 7.79 -16.91
N TYR A 192 -2.55 7.14 -17.88
CA TYR A 192 -2.72 7.68 -19.23
C TYR A 192 -4.16 8.09 -19.55
N ARG A 193 -5.15 7.53 -18.87
CA ARG A 193 -6.58 7.77 -19.11
C ARG A 193 -7.36 8.02 -17.83
N PRO A 194 -6.83 8.77 -16.84
CA PRO A 194 -7.52 8.98 -15.57
C PRO A 194 -8.89 9.63 -15.77
N ARG A 195 -9.84 9.28 -14.92
CA ARG A 195 -11.24 9.67 -15.01
C ARG A 195 -11.71 10.57 -13.87
N HIS A 196 -10.94 10.66 -12.77
CA HIS A 196 -11.32 11.48 -11.62
C HIS A 196 -10.40 12.72 -11.48
N PRO A 197 -10.95 13.92 -11.23
CA PRO A 197 -10.16 15.15 -11.11
C PRO A 197 -9.07 15.11 -10.02
N TYR A 198 -9.25 14.32 -8.97
CA TYR A 198 -8.20 14.10 -7.97
C TYR A 198 -7.01 13.33 -8.57
N THR A 199 -7.29 12.29 -9.33
CA THR A 199 -6.24 11.52 -10.04
C THR A 199 -5.49 12.41 -11.03
N TRP A 200 -6.18 13.30 -11.74
CA TRP A 200 -5.55 14.29 -12.62
C TRP A 200 -4.57 15.16 -11.86
N ALA A 201 -5.02 15.73 -10.73
CA ALA A 201 -4.21 16.61 -9.90
C ALA A 201 -3.00 15.88 -9.28
N LEU A 202 -3.16 14.62 -8.84
CA LEU A 202 -2.05 13.80 -8.37
C LEU A 202 -0.99 13.59 -9.45
N ILE A 203 -1.42 13.25 -10.66
CA ILE A 203 -0.51 13.02 -11.79
C ILE A 203 0.18 14.31 -12.22
N GLU A 204 -0.52 15.45 -12.18
CA GLU A 204 0.05 16.79 -12.49
C GLU A 204 1.08 17.22 -11.43
N SER A 205 0.93 16.80 -10.18
CA SER A 205 1.84 17.16 -9.09
C SER A 205 3.18 16.42 -9.12
N VAL A 206 3.32 15.38 -9.96
CA VAL A 206 4.59 14.65 -10.09
C VAL A 206 5.60 15.45 -10.89
N PRO A 207 6.80 15.71 -10.34
CA PRO A 207 7.87 16.39 -11.05
C PRO A 207 8.23 15.64 -12.35
N ARG A 208 8.38 16.38 -13.44
CA ARG A 208 8.84 15.83 -14.72
C ARG A 208 10.31 16.13 -14.89
N LEU A 209 11.12 15.09 -15.01
CA LEU A 209 12.57 15.19 -15.22
C LEU A 209 12.95 15.49 -16.67
N ASP A 210 12.02 15.33 -17.61
CA ASP A 210 12.20 15.49 -19.06
C ASP A 210 11.92 16.92 -19.59
N LEU A 211 11.56 17.85 -18.69
CA LEU A 211 11.31 19.23 -19.08
C LEU A 211 12.52 20.11 -18.76
N GLU A 212 13.07 20.78 -19.78
CA GLU A 212 14.21 21.72 -19.66
C GLU A 212 13.87 22.97 -18.85
N ASN A 213 12.60 23.35 -18.75
CA ASN A 213 12.15 24.48 -17.96
C ASN A 213 11.55 24.01 -16.63
N LYS A 214 12.00 24.60 -15.52
CA LYS A 214 11.39 24.48 -14.19
C LYS A 214 9.95 24.97 -14.24
N GLN A 215 9.00 24.06 -14.46
CA GLN A 215 7.59 24.37 -14.27
C GLN A 215 7.29 24.39 -12.78
N GLU A 216 6.51 25.37 -12.34
CA GLU A 216 5.93 25.33 -10.98
C GLU A 216 5.11 24.06 -10.84
N LEU A 217 5.39 23.30 -9.78
CA LEU A 217 4.62 22.08 -9.50
C LEU A 217 3.17 22.46 -9.23
N ALA A 218 2.26 21.82 -9.93
CA ALA A 218 0.84 21.99 -9.67
C ALA A 218 0.52 21.47 -8.27
N SER A 219 0.17 22.36 -7.36
CA SER A 219 -0.32 21.99 -6.03
C SER A 219 -1.83 21.83 -6.05
N ILE A 220 -2.34 20.84 -5.29
CA ILE A 220 -3.79 20.70 -5.10
C ILE A 220 -4.22 21.72 -4.04
N PRO A 221 -5.02 22.76 -4.40
CA PRO A 221 -5.36 23.84 -3.48
C PRO A 221 -6.23 23.35 -2.32
N GLY A 222 -6.22 24.09 -1.20
CA GLY A 222 -7.05 23.83 -0.04
C GLY A 222 -6.58 22.66 0.84
N THR A 223 -7.30 22.41 1.91
CA THR A 223 -7.04 21.32 2.87
C THR A 223 -7.96 20.14 2.66
N PRO A 224 -7.53 18.89 2.96
CA PRO A 224 -8.43 17.74 3.00
C PRO A 224 -9.61 17.99 3.96
N PRO A 225 -10.78 17.39 3.69
CA PRO A 225 -11.95 17.52 4.58
C PRO A 225 -11.68 16.88 5.94
N ASP A 226 -12.37 17.38 6.96
CA ASP A 226 -12.39 16.76 8.27
C ASP A 226 -13.10 15.40 8.20
N LEU A 227 -12.38 14.34 8.60
CA LEU A 227 -12.92 12.98 8.59
C LEU A 227 -13.89 12.69 9.75
N LEU A 228 -13.97 13.57 10.76
CA LEU A 228 -14.98 13.47 11.82
C LEU A 228 -16.35 13.90 11.28
N ASN A 229 -16.36 14.87 10.35
CA ASN A 229 -17.57 15.36 9.67
C ASN A 229 -17.34 15.29 8.14
N PRO A 230 -17.32 14.11 7.55
CA PRO A 230 -17.07 13.97 6.11
C PRO A 230 -18.18 14.64 5.29
N PRO A 231 -17.85 15.22 4.12
CA PRO A 231 -18.86 15.75 3.21
C PRO A 231 -19.91 14.70 2.86
N LYS A 232 -21.18 15.11 2.71
CA LYS A 232 -22.27 14.22 2.27
C LYS A 232 -22.05 13.69 0.85
N GLY A 233 -21.55 14.55 -0.03
CA GLY A 233 -21.28 14.25 -1.41
C GLY A 233 -19.84 13.79 -1.68
N CYS A 234 -19.31 14.18 -2.83
CA CYS A 234 -17.96 13.84 -3.22
C CYS A 234 -16.93 14.40 -2.21
N PRO A 235 -16.06 13.58 -1.60
CA PRO A 235 -15.11 14.06 -0.58
C PRO A 235 -14.06 15.02 -1.16
N PHE A 236 -13.83 15.01 -2.46
CA PHE A 236 -12.93 15.94 -3.15
C PHE A 236 -13.59 17.26 -3.55
N SER A 237 -14.91 17.44 -3.36
CA SER A 237 -15.69 18.61 -3.81
C SER A 237 -15.09 19.95 -3.38
N THR A 238 -14.60 20.06 -2.14
CA THR A 238 -14.01 21.31 -1.59
C THR A 238 -12.71 21.75 -2.26
N ARG A 239 -12.03 20.85 -2.98
CA ARG A 239 -10.74 21.07 -3.64
C ARG A 239 -10.80 20.88 -5.15
N CYS A 240 -11.97 20.43 -5.65
CA CYS A 240 -12.16 20.14 -7.06
C CYS A 240 -12.42 21.43 -7.83
N ARG A 241 -11.59 21.75 -8.82
CA ARG A 241 -11.78 22.91 -9.70
C ARG A 241 -13.01 22.79 -10.62
N TYR A 242 -13.55 21.58 -10.74
CA TYR A 242 -14.74 21.25 -11.55
C TYR A 242 -15.95 20.93 -10.68
N CYS A 243 -15.97 21.39 -9.43
CA CYS A 243 -17.05 21.10 -8.48
C CYS A 243 -18.38 21.71 -8.98
N MET A 244 -19.42 20.89 -9.00
CA MET A 244 -20.81 21.28 -9.23
C MET A 244 -21.58 21.23 -7.90
N GLU A 245 -22.75 21.85 -7.82
CA GLU A 245 -23.56 21.84 -6.59
C GLU A 245 -23.90 20.40 -6.15
N ILE A 246 -24.26 19.54 -7.09
CA ILE A 246 -24.55 18.12 -6.81
C ILE A 246 -23.36 17.40 -6.13
N CYS A 247 -22.11 17.79 -6.44
CA CYS A 247 -20.93 17.20 -5.84
C CYS A 247 -20.84 17.45 -4.31
N LYS A 248 -21.49 18.49 -3.80
CA LYS A 248 -21.52 18.82 -2.37
C LYS A 248 -22.59 18.04 -1.61
N GLU A 249 -23.65 17.67 -2.30
CA GLU A 249 -24.86 17.09 -1.72
C GLU A 249 -24.90 15.57 -1.80
N GLU A 250 -24.46 15.01 -2.94
CA GLU A 250 -24.58 13.59 -3.22
C GLU A 250 -23.28 12.95 -3.67
N MET A 251 -23.03 11.73 -3.18
CA MET A 251 -21.90 10.94 -3.61
C MET A 251 -22.16 10.38 -5.01
N PRO A 252 -21.25 10.59 -6.01
CA PRO A 252 -21.45 10.05 -7.35
C PRO A 252 -21.37 8.53 -7.35
N GLU A 253 -22.25 7.91 -8.13
CA GLU A 253 -22.17 6.48 -8.41
C GLU A 253 -20.90 6.13 -9.17
N ARG A 254 -20.52 4.86 -9.12
CA ARG A 254 -19.38 4.35 -9.89
C ARG A 254 -19.77 4.18 -11.36
N THR A 255 -19.09 4.89 -12.22
CA THR A 255 -19.15 4.69 -13.68
C THR A 255 -18.11 3.66 -14.09
N ASP A 256 -18.53 2.64 -14.84
CA ASP A 256 -17.66 1.62 -15.42
C ASP A 256 -17.27 2.03 -16.85
N PHE A 257 -15.97 2.09 -17.13
CA PHE A 257 -15.40 2.42 -18.44
C PHE A 257 -14.90 1.20 -19.21
N GLY A 258 -15.17 0.00 -18.71
CA GLY A 258 -14.68 -1.27 -19.22
C GLY A 258 -13.33 -1.71 -18.63
N ASP A 259 -12.99 -2.97 -18.83
CA ASP A 259 -11.72 -3.60 -18.37
C ASP A 259 -11.41 -3.40 -16.86
N GLY A 260 -12.46 -3.17 -16.05
CA GLY A 260 -12.35 -2.91 -14.61
C GLY A 260 -11.91 -1.50 -14.25
N HIS A 261 -11.87 -0.57 -15.21
CA HIS A 261 -11.63 0.85 -14.97
C HIS A 261 -12.92 1.52 -14.50
N MET A 262 -12.94 2.01 -13.29
CA MET A 262 -14.11 2.61 -12.63
C MET A 262 -13.74 3.94 -11.98
N ALA A 263 -14.64 4.93 -12.04
CA ALA A 263 -14.49 6.17 -11.30
C ALA A 263 -15.83 6.66 -10.73
N SER A 264 -15.78 7.30 -9.57
CA SER A 264 -16.93 7.93 -8.91
C SER A 264 -16.85 9.45 -9.08
N CYS A 265 -17.40 9.97 -10.17
CA CYS A 265 -17.37 11.40 -10.49
C CYS A 265 -18.59 11.84 -11.29
N TRP A 266 -19.26 12.90 -10.86
CA TRP A 266 -20.39 13.49 -11.54
C TRP A 266 -20.10 14.04 -12.94
N LEU A 267 -18.82 14.29 -13.27
CA LEU A 267 -18.43 14.70 -14.64
C LEU A 267 -18.74 13.63 -15.70
N HIS A 268 -19.02 12.40 -15.31
CA HIS A 268 -19.41 11.32 -16.22
C HIS A 268 -20.92 11.19 -16.42
N HIS A 269 -21.71 12.01 -15.74
CA HIS A 269 -23.16 12.08 -15.94
C HIS A 269 -23.49 12.76 -17.26
N GLU A 270 -24.56 12.34 -17.93
CA GLU A 270 -24.96 12.85 -19.27
C GLU A 270 -25.20 14.36 -19.28
N MET A 271 -25.70 14.93 -18.19
CA MET A 271 -25.98 16.37 -18.04
C MET A 271 -24.77 17.18 -17.56
N ALA A 272 -23.64 16.54 -17.29
CA ALA A 272 -22.46 17.25 -16.80
C ALA A 272 -21.81 18.08 -17.92
N PRO A 273 -21.14 19.20 -17.57
CA PRO A 273 -20.35 19.92 -18.54
C PRO A 273 -19.22 19.04 -19.08
N LYS A 274 -19.00 19.09 -20.39
CA LYS A 274 -17.87 18.39 -21.01
C LYS A 274 -16.58 19.05 -20.58
N VAL A 275 -15.77 18.33 -19.82
CA VAL A 275 -14.46 18.77 -19.32
C VAL A 275 -13.42 17.84 -19.91
N GLU A 276 -12.44 18.41 -20.58
CA GLU A 276 -11.28 17.65 -21.02
C GLU A 276 -10.27 17.54 -19.89
N MET A 277 -9.65 16.35 -19.80
CA MET A 277 -8.52 16.16 -18.91
C MET A 277 -7.42 17.18 -19.29
N PRO A 278 -6.79 17.83 -18.30
CA PRO A 278 -5.69 18.74 -18.57
C PRO A 278 -4.61 18.04 -19.40
N GLU A 279 -4.29 18.64 -20.58
CA GLU A 279 -3.22 18.09 -21.41
C GLU A 279 -1.91 18.10 -20.67
N ARG A 280 -1.25 16.96 -20.58
CA ARG A 280 0.15 16.89 -20.16
C ARG A 280 1.00 17.61 -21.23
N LYS A 281 1.32 18.89 -21.01
CA LYS A 281 2.23 19.62 -21.90
C LYS A 281 3.54 18.85 -21.99
N GLY A 282 3.84 18.30 -23.18
CA GLY A 282 5.17 17.77 -23.51
C GLY A 282 5.35 16.25 -23.57
N GLY A 283 4.31 15.43 -23.59
CA GLY A 283 4.45 13.99 -23.90
C GLY A 283 4.29 13.74 -25.40
N LYS A 284 5.38 13.48 -26.12
CA LYS A 284 5.26 12.77 -27.42
C LYS A 284 4.75 11.35 -27.08
N ARG A 285 3.67 10.95 -27.78
CA ARG A 285 3.09 9.59 -27.77
C ARG A 285 4.11 8.55 -28.22
#